data_129efebf657961814cd42e8205ef9193
#
_entry.id   129efebf657961814cd42e8205ef9193
#
_cell.length_a   1.000
_cell.length_b   1.000
_cell.length_c   1.000
_cell.angle_alpha   90.00
_cell.angle_beta   90.00
_cell.angle_gamma   90.00
#
_symmetry.space_group_name_H-M   'P 1'
#
loop_
_entity.id
_entity.type
_entity.pdbx_description
1 polymer ?
#
loop_
_entity_poly.entity_id
_entity_poly.type
_entity_poly.pdbx_seq_one_letter_code
_entity_poly.pdbx_strand_id
1 'polypeptide(L)'
;MSIQDTPCAANKTGKGKDKKIMKTIFKFAFILFIVNLIAASILAVTYNFTKSGIERQEKLIKEEALKQVMPDRIGDRIEPVNKDGSVKYWKVFKGNDPKAQGYIYIAKKYGYSSVIETMVGMKRDGTVTGVRVLSQNETPGLGAKIIEIVSNKTLFNSLKGIFIKEKRSKEVLSPYFTDQFTNKNVKELELSRYGIQAIAGATISSRAVLDSIKSSGSEILDNKNE
;
A
#
# COMPACT_ATOMS: atom_id res chain seq x y z
N MET A 1 -79.59 23.48 -44.81
CA MET A 1 -78.53 22.51 -44.69
C MET A 1 -77.68 22.93 -43.53
N SER A 2 -78.06 22.51 -42.31
CA SER A 2 -77.46 22.96 -41.03
C SER A 2 -76.37 21.99 -40.63
N ILE A 3 -75.18 22.53 -40.43
CA ILE A 3 -74.06 21.85 -39.90
C ILE A 3 -74.14 21.94 -38.39
N GLN A 4 -74.28 20.80 -37.71
CA GLN A 4 -74.26 20.73 -36.24
C GLN A 4 -72.82 20.67 -35.74
N ASP A 5 -72.45 21.68 -34.98
CA ASP A 5 -71.19 21.68 -34.24
C ASP A 5 -71.28 20.74 -33.03
N THR A 6 -70.52 19.69 -32.97
CA THR A 6 -70.36 18.84 -31.79
C THR A 6 -69.23 19.39 -30.93
N PRO A 7 -69.48 19.73 -29.64
CA PRO A 7 -68.39 20.15 -28.75
C PRO A 7 -67.46 19.00 -28.36
N CYS A 8 -66.20 19.23 -28.59
CA CYS A 8 -65.11 18.36 -28.18
C CYS A 8 -65.05 18.26 -26.65
N ALA A 9 -65.41 17.11 -26.09
CA ALA A 9 -65.32 16.82 -24.65
C ALA A 9 -63.88 16.81 -24.19
N ALA A 10 -63.43 17.85 -23.48
CA ALA A 10 -62.12 17.93 -22.85
C ALA A 10 -61.96 16.84 -21.83
N ASN A 11 -61.00 15.95 -22.07
CA ASN A 11 -60.62 14.81 -21.23
C ASN A 11 -60.09 15.29 -19.87
N LYS A 12 -60.92 15.34 -18.81
CA LYS A 12 -60.56 15.66 -17.41
C LYS A 12 -59.99 14.50 -16.62
N THR A 13 -59.75 13.33 -17.22
CA THR A 13 -59.37 12.11 -16.51
C THR A 13 -57.86 11.92 -16.31
N GLY A 14 -56.99 12.76 -16.91
CA GLY A 14 -55.52 12.64 -16.81
C GLY A 14 -54.94 13.09 -15.44
N LYS A 15 -55.38 14.25 -14.93
CA LYS A 15 -54.80 14.90 -13.74
C LYS A 15 -54.87 14.09 -12.43
N GLY A 16 -55.84 13.21 -12.28
CA GLY A 16 -56.00 12.37 -11.07
C GLY A 16 -55.07 11.18 -11.03
N LYS A 17 -54.78 10.59 -12.19
CA LYS A 17 -53.85 9.45 -12.32
C LYS A 17 -52.39 9.89 -12.10
N ASP A 18 -51.99 11.03 -12.64
CA ASP A 18 -50.63 11.56 -12.48
C ASP A 18 -50.28 11.91 -11.04
N LYS A 19 -51.25 12.49 -10.28
CA LYS A 19 -51.06 12.74 -8.83
C LYS A 19 -50.90 11.44 -8.01
N LYS A 20 -51.59 10.37 -8.37
CA LYS A 20 -51.52 9.09 -7.69
C LYS A 20 -50.16 8.39 -7.98
N ILE A 21 -49.73 8.42 -9.23
CA ILE A 21 -48.44 7.91 -9.67
C ILE A 21 -47.30 8.67 -8.97
N MET A 22 -47.35 9.98 -8.93
CA MET A 22 -46.37 10.84 -8.29
C MET A 22 -46.24 10.56 -6.79
N LYS A 23 -47.37 10.41 -6.07
CA LYS A 23 -47.37 10.01 -4.63
C LYS A 23 -46.72 8.64 -4.42
N THR A 24 -46.95 7.70 -5.33
CA THR A 24 -46.36 6.37 -5.26
C THR A 24 -44.86 6.40 -5.48
N ILE A 25 -44.38 7.18 -6.46
CA ILE A 25 -42.96 7.40 -6.72
C ILE A 25 -42.25 8.03 -5.52
N PHE A 26 -42.85 9.08 -4.94
CA PHE A 26 -42.31 9.73 -3.74
C PHE A 26 -42.25 8.80 -2.54
N LYS A 27 -43.23 7.93 -2.36
CA LYS A 27 -43.21 6.91 -1.29
C LYS A 27 -42.06 5.93 -1.44
N PHE A 28 -41.84 5.39 -2.63
CA PHE A 28 -40.74 4.47 -2.87
C PHE A 28 -39.38 5.18 -2.80
N ALA A 29 -39.26 6.39 -3.33
CA ALA A 29 -38.04 7.19 -3.21
C ALA A 29 -37.70 7.49 -1.75
N PHE A 30 -38.70 7.81 -0.91
CA PHE A 30 -38.47 8.05 0.51
C PHE A 30 -38.05 6.80 1.27
N ILE A 31 -38.65 5.65 0.97
CA ILE A 31 -38.23 4.35 1.56
C ILE A 31 -36.80 4.05 1.18
N LEU A 32 -36.46 4.19 -0.11
CA LEU A 32 -35.09 3.96 -0.60
C LEU A 32 -34.08 4.91 0.06
N PHE A 33 -34.47 6.18 0.24
CA PHE A 33 -33.65 7.18 0.94
C PHE A 33 -33.36 6.78 2.38
N ILE A 34 -34.37 6.33 3.14
CA ILE A 34 -34.20 5.89 4.53
C ILE A 34 -33.29 4.67 4.61
N VAL A 35 -33.46 3.69 3.74
CA VAL A 35 -32.61 2.48 3.71
C VAL A 35 -31.15 2.86 3.46
N ASN A 36 -30.90 3.74 2.47
CA ASN A 36 -29.55 4.22 2.18
C ASN A 36 -28.96 5.04 3.34
N LEU A 37 -29.78 5.85 4.02
CA LEU A 37 -29.33 6.63 5.17
C LEU A 37 -28.91 5.75 6.34
N ILE A 38 -29.67 4.69 6.63
CA ILE A 38 -29.31 3.70 7.66
C ILE A 38 -28.02 2.99 7.28
N ALA A 39 -27.92 2.50 6.05
CA ALA A 39 -26.71 1.82 5.57
C ALA A 39 -25.45 2.71 5.65
N ALA A 40 -25.57 3.97 5.21
CA ALA A 40 -24.49 4.93 5.30
C ALA A 40 -24.09 5.24 6.75
N SER A 41 -25.06 5.32 7.67
CA SER A 41 -24.80 5.56 9.09
C SER A 41 -24.04 4.38 9.73
N ILE A 42 -24.44 3.15 9.44
CA ILE A 42 -23.74 1.96 9.92
C ILE A 42 -22.29 1.95 9.40
N LEU A 43 -22.08 2.25 8.12
CA LEU A 43 -20.75 2.29 7.51
C LEU A 43 -19.87 3.38 8.14
N ALA A 44 -20.42 4.58 8.40
CA ALA A 44 -19.70 5.69 9.02
C ALA A 44 -19.27 5.35 10.46
N VAL A 45 -20.15 4.71 11.25
CA VAL A 45 -19.83 4.27 12.59
C VAL A 45 -18.74 3.21 12.57
N THR A 46 -18.85 2.19 11.72
CA THR A 46 -17.84 1.13 11.57
C THR A 46 -16.48 1.72 11.17
N TYR A 47 -16.46 2.65 10.22
CA TYR A 47 -15.23 3.33 9.80
C TYR A 47 -14.55 4.07 10.96
N ASN A 48 -15.31 4.83 11.76
CA ASN A 48 -14.76 5.56 12.91
C ASN A 48 -14.13 4.63 13.96
N PHE A 49 -14.77 3.50 14.25
CA PHE A 49 -14.21 2.51 15.18
C PHE A 49 -12.95 1.84 14.63
N THR A 50 -12.91 1.58 13.32
CA THR A 50 -11.79 0.85 12.70
C THR A 50 -10.60 1.76 12.41
N LYS A 51 -10.81 3.05 12.16
CA LYS A 51 -9.77 4.01 11.77
C LYS A 51 -8.59 4.05 12.76
N SER A 52 -8.86 4.12 14.05
CA SER A 52 -7.80 4.17 15.08
C SER A 52 -6.97 2.88 15.12
N GLY A 53 -7.60 1.73 14.85
CA GLY A 53 -6.91 0.43 14.73
C GLY A 53 -6.00 0.39 13.50
N ILE A 54 -6.47 0.88 12.36
CA ILE A 54 -5.70 0.94 11.11
C ILE A 54 -4.47 1.84 11.30
N GLU A 55 -4.62 3.05 11.82
CA GLU A 55 -3.51 3.99 12.08
C GLU A 55 -2.45 3.40 13.02
N ARG A 56 -2.89 2.65 14.03
CA ARG A 56 -1.99 1.95 14.96
C ARG A 56 -1.20 0.84 14.26
N GLN A 57 -1.85 0.05 13.43
CA GLN A 57 -1.23 -1.01 12.64
C GLN A 57 -0.21 -0.44 11.64
N GLU A 58 -0.54 0.64 10.95
CA GLU A 58 0.39 1.31 10.04
C GLU A 58 1.66 1.81 10.74
N LYS A 59 1.52 2.38 11.95
CA LYS A 59 2.68 2.81 12.76
C LYS A 59 3.55 1.63 13.12
N LEU A 60 2.97 0.52 13.61
CA LEU A 60 3.71 -0.68 13.98
C LEU A 60 4.45 -1.28 12.78
N ILE A 61 3.80 -1.34 11.61
CA ILE A 61 4.43 -1.82 10.36
C ILE A 61 5.63 -0.93 9.98
N LYS A 62 5.48 0.39 10.08
CA LYS A 62 6.56 1.34 9.78
C LYS A 62 7.73 1.22 10.75
N GLU A 63 7.46 1.08 12.07
CA GLU A 63 8.49 0.89 13.08
C GLU A 63 9.24 -0.44 12.91
N GLU A 64 8.53 -1.51 12.60
CA GLU A 64 9.14 -2.81 12.32
C GLU A 64 9.97 -2.78 11.02
N ALA A 65 9.44 -2.15 9.97
CA ALA A 65 10.16 -1.96 8.72
C ALA A 65 11.45 -1.16 8.92
N LEU A 66 11.42 -0.11 9.74
CA LEU A 66 12.58 0.71 10.07
C LEU A 66 13.72 -0.13 10.67
N LYS A 67 13.38 -1.04 11.60
CA LYS A 67 14.36 -1.96 12.21
C LYS A 67 14.94 -2.96 11.21
N GLN A 68 14.16 -3.37 10.22
CA GLN A 68 14.60 -4.32 9.19
C GLN A 68 15.46 -3.67 8.11
N VAL A 69 15.14 -2.46 7.68
CA VAL A 69 15.89 -1.79 6.60
C VAL A 69 17.25 -1.23 7.05
N MET A 70 17.41 -0.98 8.37
CA MET A 70 18.67 -0.49 8.95
C MET A 70 18.95 -1.12 10.33
N PRO A 71 19.24 -2.42 10.40
CA PRO A 71 19.42 -3.13 11.68
C PRO A 71 20.57 -2.58 12.53
N ASP A 72 21.67 -2.13 11.90
CA ASP A 72 22.85 -1.60 12.57
C ASP A 72 22.68 -0.17 13.12
N ARG A 73 21.51 0.45 12.90
CA ARG A 73 21.23 1.87 13.20
C ARG A 73 20.11 2.08 14.22
N ILE A 74 19.72 1.03 14.93
CA ILE A 74 18.70 1.12 15.98
C ILE A 74 19.25 1.99 17.13
N GLY A 75 18.58 3.12 17.38
CA GLY A 75 18.98 4.08 18.41
C GLY A 75 19.78 5.28 17.90
N ASP A 76 20.14 5.35 16.63
CA ASP A 76 20.73 6.51 16.00
C ASP A 76 19.69 7.65 15.82
N ARG A 77 20.18 8.89 15.71
CA ARG A 77 19.32 10.05 15.45
C ARG A 77 18.80 10.02 14.01
N ILE A 78 17.47 10.10 13.87
CA ILE A 78 16.78 10.10 12.56
C ILE A 78 16.07 11.44 12.40
N GLU A 79 16.41 12.17 11.33
CA GLU A 79 15.83 13.47 11.03
C GLU A 79 15.05 13.44 9.71
N PRO A 80 13.78 13.88 9.70
CA PRO A 80 13.00 13.96 8.48
C PRO A 80 13.45 15.12 7.62
N VAL A 81 13.55 14.90 6.32
CA VAL A 81 13.74 15.93 5.31
C VAL A 81 12.41 16.15 4.59
N ASN A 82 11.83 17.32 4.82
CA ASN A 82 10.56 17.71 4.23
C ASN A 82 10.79 18.43 2.89
N LYS A 83 9.99 18.09 1.89
CA LYS A 83 9.86 18.82 0.64
C LYS A 83 8.36 18.93 0.31
N ASP A 84 7.91 20.13 -0.06
CA ASP A 84 6.51 20.40 -0.42
C ASP A 84 5.48 19.98 0.65
N GLY A 85 5.82 20.17 1.95
CA GLY A 85 4.95 19.85 3.08
C GLY A 85 4.83 18.36 3.44
N SER A 86 5.56 17.47 2.74
CA SER A 86 5.61 16.04 3.04
C SER A 86 7.03 15.56 3.31
N VAL A 87 7.15 14.51 4.14
CA VAL A 87 8.46 13.87 4.39
C VAL A 87 8.89 13.12 3.14
N LYS A 88 9.98 13.55 2.53
CA LYS A 88 10.53 12.91 1.33
C LYS A 88 11.43 11.73 1.67
N TYR A 89 12.32 11.92 2.65
CA TYR A 89 13.20 10.89 3.19
C TYR A 89 13.68 11.26 4.59
N TRP A 90 14.35 10.35 5.27
CA TRP A 90 14.95 10.55 6.58
C TRP A 90 16.46 10.41 6.46
N LYS A 91 17.20 11.32 7.10
CA LYS A 91 18.65 11.22 7.32
C LYS A 91 18.92 10.45 8.60
N VAL A 92 19.84 9.51 8.55
CA VAL A 92 20.25 8.71 9.72
C VAL A 92 21.66 9.12 10.10
N PHE A 93 21.85 9.50 11.37
CA PHE A 93 23.11 9.95 11.94
C PHE A 93 23.57 8.99 13.03
N LYS A 94 24.87 8.75 13.09
CA LYS A 94 25.47 7.93 14.15
C LYS A 94 25.90 8.79 15.31
N GLY A 95 25.23 8.66 16.48
CA GLY A 95 25.54 9.45 17.66
C GLY A 95 25.50 10.96 17.38
N ASN A 96 26.60 11.66 17.71
CA ASN A 96 26.76 13.12 17.52
C ASN A 96 27.45 13.50 16.19
N ASP A 97 27.68 12.57 15.27
CA ASP A 97 28.27 12.88 13.97
C ASP A 97 27.35 13.83 13.18
N PRO A 98 27.85 15.00 12.70
CA PRO A 98 27.04 15.91 11.90
C PRO A 98 26.78 15.40 10.48
N LYS A 99 27.52 14.37 10.02
CA LYS A 99 27.35 13.79 8.70
C LYS A 99 26.38 12.61 8.71
N ALA A 100 25.35 12.69 7.88
CA ALA A 100 24.44 11.57 7.69
C ALA A 100 25.21 10.33 7.19
N GLN A 101 25.01 9.21 7.87
CA GLN A 101 25.61 7.93 7.53
C GLN A 101 24.76 7.13 6.53
N GLY A 102 23.49 7.46 6.44
CA GLY A 102 22.56 6.80 5.52
C GLY A 102 21.23 7.55 5.39
N TYR A 103 20.39 7.00 4.57
CA TYR A 103 19.08 7.53 4.23
C TYR A 103 18.03 6.44 4.32
N ILE A 104 16.83 6.81 4.75
CA ILE A 104 15.66 5.94 4.68
C ILE A 104 14.61 6.67 3.87
N TYR A 105 13.98 6.00 2.93
CA TYR A 105 12.94 6.58 2.11
C TYR A 105 11.83 5.59 1.79
N ILE A 106 10.66 6.11 1.43
CA ILE A 106 9.54 5.30 0.95
C ILE A 106 9.41 5.51 -0.55
N ALA A 107 9.71 4.46 -1.29
CA ALA A 107 9.55 4.40 -2.73
C ALA A 107 8.14 3.91 -3.07
N LYS A 108 7.47 4.57 -4.04
CA LYS A 108 6.11 4.23 -4.46
C LYS A 108 6.06 4.12 -5.97
N LYS A 109 5.48 3.03 -6.47
CA LYS A 109 5.19 2.86 -7.90
C LYS A 109 4.00 1.95 -8.10
N TYR A 110 3.23 2.20 -9.15
CA TYR A 110 2.13 1.33 -9.53
C TYR A 110 2.69 0.01 -10.08
N GLY A 111 2.27 -1.10 -9.46
CA GLY A 111 2.58 -2.46 -9.90
C GLY A 111 1.63 -2.92 -11.00
N TYR A 112 1.13 -4.15 -10.91
CA TYR A 112 0.11 -4.67 -11.82
C TYR A 112 -1.30 -4.23 -11.43
N SER A 113 -1.67 -4.38 -10.16
CA SER A 113 -3.03 -4.11 -9.65
C SER A 113 -3.11 -2.89 -8.73
N SER A 114 -2.02 -2.53 -8.06
CA SER A 114 -2.02 -1.52 -7.01
C SER A 114 -0.72 -0.74 -6.93
N VAL A 115 -0.74 0.34 -6.14
CA VAL A 115 0.49 1.02 -5.74
C VAL A 115 1.22 0.15 -4.74
N ILE A 116 2.51 -0.12 -4.99
CA ILE A 116 3.40 -0.81 -4.09
C ILE A 116 4.22 0.25 -3.35
N GLU A 117 4.13 0.25 -2.02
CA GLU A 117 4.93 1.13 -1.15
C GLU A 117 6.04 0.32 -0.50
N THR A 118 7.27 0.77 -0.68
CA THR A 118 8.46 0.06 -0.22
C THR A 118 9.34 0.99 0.59
N MET A 119 9.65 0.61 1.83
CA MET A 119 10.65 1.29 2.65
C MET A 119 12.03 0.74 2.32
N VAL A 120 12.98 1.63 2.14
CA VAL A 120 14.35 1.31 1.75
C VAL A 120 15.31 2.01 2.68
N GLY A 121 16.26 1.25 3.22
CA GLY A 121 17.44 1.78 3.88
C GLY A 121 18.61 1.82 2.90
N MET A 122 19.38 2.90 2.91
CA MET A 122 20.50 3.11 1.99
C MET A 122 21.65 3.81 2.73
N LYS A 123 22.86 3.34 2.54
CA LYS A 123 24.08 4.02 3.01
C LYS A 123 24.33 5.28 2.18
N ARG A 124 25.24 6.11 2.68
CA ARG A 124 25.65 7.35 2.01
C ARG A 124 26.26 7.13 0.61
N ASP A 125 26.84 5.98 0.34
CA ASP A 125 27.44 5.58 -0.95
C ASP A 125 26.43 5.05 -1.98
N GLY A 126 25.15 4.92 -1.59
CA GLY A 126 24.09 4.36 -2.42
C GLY A 126 23.88 2.86 -2.23
N THR A 127 24.62 2.23 -1.34
CA THR A 127 24.43 0.79 -1.04
C THR A 127 23.15 0.58 -0.24
N VAL A 128 22.26 -0.27 -0.74
CA VAL A 128 21.02 -0.65 -0.05
C VAL A 128 21.33 -1.53 1.16
N THR A 129 20.83 -1.16 2.33
CA THR A 129 21.01 -1.92 3.58
C THR A 129 19.89 -2.91 3.84
N GLY A 130 18.69 -2.60 3.33
CA GLY A 130 17.53 -3.47 3.43
C GLY A 130 16.33 -2.85 2.74
N VAL A 131 15.38 -3.71 2.39
CA VAL A 131 14.14 -3.35 1.70
C VAL A 131 12.97 -4.03 2.35
N ARG A 132 11.91 -3.29 2.65
CA ARG A 132 10.65 -3.82 3.19
C ARG A 132 9.45 -3.24 2.47
N VAL A 133 8.59 -4.10 1.95
CA VAL A 133 7.29 -3.68 1.41
C VAL A 133 6.36 -3.32 2.57
N LEU A 134 5.84 -2.09 2.58
CA LEU A 134 4.91 -1.58 3.58
C LEU A 134 3.47 -1.89 3.23
N SER A 135 3.12 -1.70 1.95
CA SER A 135 1.76 -1.87 1.45
C SER A 135 1.78 -2.34 0.00
N GLN A 136 0.90 -3.26 -0.30
CA GLN A 136 0.62 -3.72 -1.67
C GLN A 136 -0.75 -4.40 -1.69
N ASN A 137 -1.43 -4.37 -2.83
CA ASN A 137 -2.67 -5.09 -3.07
C ASN A 137 -2.62 -5.75 -4.47
N GLU A 138 -1.52 -6.47 -4.69
CA GLU A 138 -1.27 -7.22 -5.90
C GLU A 138 -2.04 -8.56 -5.90
N THR A 139 -2.15 -9.19 -7.06
CA THR A 139 -2.86 -10.47 -7.21
C THR A 139 -2.22 -11.55 -6.35
N PRO A 140 -2.99 -12.21 -5.45
CA PRO A 140 -2.52 -13.34 -4.65
C PRO A 140 -1.92 -14.46 -5.51
N GLY A 141 -0.79 -15.04 -5.07
CA GLY A 141 -0.08 -16.09 -5.80
C GLY A 141 0.75 -15.63 -7.00
N LEU A 142 0.64 -14.34 -7.41
CA LEU A 142 1.44 -13.69 -8.45
C LEU A 142 2.21 -12.50 -7.87
N GLY A 143 1.75 -11.28 -8.09
CA GLY A 143 2.42 -10.06 -7.61
C GLY A 143 2.60 -9.98 -6.11
N ALA A 144 1.67 -10.53 -5.32
CA ALA A 144 1.78 -10.58 -3.86
C ALA A 144 2.99 -11.38 -3.35
N LYS A 145 3.64 -12.20 -4.19
CA LYS A 145 4.87 -12.94 -3.84
C LYS A 145 6.07 -12.05 -3.52
N ILE A 146 6.02 -10.75 -3.83
CA ILE A 146 7.07 -9.80 -3.43
C ILE A 146 7.26 -9.72 -1.90
N ILE A 147 6.26 -10.11 -1.11
CA ILE A 147 6.32 -10.18 0.36
C ILE A 147 6.39 -11.62 0.89
N GLU A 148 6.46 -12.62 0.01
CA GLU A 148 6.43 -14.02 0.41
C GLU A 148 7.78 -14.42 1.06
N ILE A 149 7.68 -14.91 2.29
CA ILE A 149 8.80 -15.48 3.02
C ILE A 149 8.92 -16.95 2.63
N VAL A 150 9.93 -17.28 1.85
CA VAL A 150 10.22 -18.68 1.53
C VAL A 150 10.80 -19.35 2.77
N SER A 151 9.94 -20.02 3.53
CA SER A 151 10.39 -20.89 4.62
C SER A 151 10.84 -22.23 4.04
N ASN A 152 12.12 -22.54 4.14
CA ASN A 152 12.68 -23.87 3.82
C ASN A 152 12.25 -24.96 4.84
N LYS A 153 11.29 -24.67 5.70
CA LYS A 153 10.73 -25.65 6.64
C LYS A 153 9.81 -26.60 5.88
N THR A 154 10.35 -27.72 5.44
CA THR A 154 9.55 -28.87 5.03
C THR A 154 8.60 -29.25 6.17
N LEU A 155 7.39 -29.74 5.83
CA LEU A 155 6.38 -30.21 6.82
C LEU A 155 7.00 -31.19 7.84
N PHE A 156 8.05 -31.93 7.44
CA PHE A 156 8.79 -32.85 8.28
C PHE A 156 9.56 -32.15 9.43
N ASN A 157 10.12 -30.95 9.18
CA ASN A 157 10.79 -30.17 10.23
C ASN A 157 9.80 -29.49 11.19
N SER A 158 8.57 -29.21 10.73
CA SER A 158 7.51 -28.69 11.59
C SER A 158 7.01 -29.74 12.60
N LEU A 159 6.96 -31.01 12.21
CA LEU A 159 6.61 -32.13 13.09
C LEU A 159 7.72 -32.42 14.13
N LYS A 160 9.00 -32.31 13.74
CA LYS A 160 10.12 -32.41 14.69
C LYS A 160 10.14 -31.32 15.76
N GLY A 161 9.73 -30.08 15.40
CA GLY A 161 9.68 -28.95 16.31
C GLY A 161 8.60 -29.06 17.42
N ILE A 162 7.64 -29.98 17.31
CA ILE A 162 6.65 -30.28 18.36
C ILE A 162 7.27 -31.11 19.50
N PHE A 163 8.26 -31.94 19.18
CA PHE A 163 8.88 -32.84 20.16
C PHE A 163 10.20 -32.32 20.74
N ILE A 164 10.83 -31.32 20.11
CA ILE A 164 12.11 -30.77 20.58
C ILE A 164 11.87 -29.26 20.81
N LYS A 165 11.92 -28.85 22.07
CA LYS A 165 11.87 -27.48 22.53
C LYS A 165 13.19 -26.74 22.19
N GLU A 166 13.47 -26.59 20.89
CA GLU A 166 14.61 -25.83 20.44
C GLU A 166 14.37 -24.34 20.65
N LYS A 167 15.32 -23.68 21.30
CA LYS A 167 15.35 -22.24 21.53
C LYS A 167 15.24 -21.56 20.18
N ARG A 168 14.06 -21.03 19.84
CA ARG A 168 13.82 -20.26 18.60
C ARG A 168 14.72 -19.04 18.63
N SER A 169 15.86 -19.11 17.99
CA SER A 169 16.53 -17.92 17.50
C SER A 169 15.53 -17.20 16.59
N LYS A 170 15.24 -15.94 16.87
CA LYS A 170 14.46 -15.09 15.99
C LYS A 170 15.31 -14.79 14.76
N GLU A 171 15.43 -15.74 13.84
CA GLU A 171 15.84 -15.40 12.48
C GLU A 171 14.78 -14.46 11.93
N VAL A 172 15.18 -13.24 11.66
CA VAL A 172 14.36 -12.27 10.94
C VAL A 172 14.31 -12.77 9.49
N LEU A 173 13.29 -13.58 9.20
CA LEU A 173 13.06 -14.10 7.86
C LEU A 173 12.57 -12.95 7.00
N SER A 174 13.41 -12.43 6.12
CA SER A 174 13.04 -11.46 5.10
C SER A 174 12.48 -12.14 3.84
N PRO A 175 11.61 -11.46 3.09
CA PRO A 175 11.10 -12.00 1.84
C PRO A 175 12.22 -12.18 0.82
N TYR A 176 12.27 -13.36 0.18
CA TYR A 176 13.30 -13.72 -0.81
C TYR A 176 13.51 -12.64 -1.89
N PHE A 177 12.43 -12.03 -2.37
CA PHE A 177 12.53 -11.02 -3.42
C PHE A 177 13.23 -9.75 -2.94
N THR A 178 12.87 -9.23 -1.76
CA THR A 178 13.44 -8.00 -1.21
C THR A 178 14.86 -8.17 -0.72
N ASP A 179 15.26 -9.37 -0.30
CA ASP A 179 16.62 -9.67 0.11
C ASP A 179 17.66 -9.50 -1.00
N GLN A 180 17.26 -9.71 -2.25
CA GLN A 180 18.14 -9.56 -3.41
C GLN A 180 18.71 -8.14 -3.57
N PHE A 181 18.04 -7.13 -3.02
CA PHE A 181 18.47 -5.73 -3.10
C PHE A 181 19.58 -5.38 -2.09
N THR A 182 19.68 -6.15 -1.01
CA THR A 182 20.63 -5.89 0.07
C THR A 182 22.08 -5.97 -0.44
N ASN A 183 22.93 -5.02 -0.02
CA ASN A 183 24.30 -4.84 -0.43
C ASN A 183 24.52 -4.52 -1.93
N LYS A 184 23.48 -4.15 -2.68
CA LYS A 184 23.61 -3.66 -4.06
C LYS A 184 23.53 -2.13 -4.09
N ASN A 185 24.25 -1.52 -5.07
CA ASN A 185 24.17 -0.08 -5.27
C ASN A 185 22.88 0.28 -6.01
N VAL A 186 22.19 1.32 -5.52
CA VAL A 186 20.90 1.75 -6.06
C VAL A 186 20.97 2.15 -7.54
N LYS A 187 22.11 2.70 -7.99
CA LYS A 187 22.31 3.11 -9.39
C LYS A 187 22.49 1.92 -10.34
N GLU A 188 22.98 0.80 -9.84
CA GLU A 188 23.30 -0.42 -10.60
C GLU A 188 22.16 -1.46 -10.59
N LEU A 189 21.03 -1.15 -9.94
CA LEU A 189 19.90 -2.05 -9.90
C LEU A 189 19.31 -2.27 -11.30
N GLU A 190 19.21 -3.54 -11.70
CA GLU A 190 18.55 -3.96 -12.93
C GLU A 190 17.90 -5.34 -12.79
N LEU A 191 16.83 -5.57 -13.56
CA LEU A 191 16.25 -6.91 -13.68
C LEU A 191 17.05 -7.72 -14.68
N SER A 192 17.83 -8.68 -14.19
CA SER A 192 18.65 -9.56 -15.03
C SER A 192 18.89 -10.89 -14.36
N ARG A 193 19.47 -11.84 -15.11
CA ARG A 193 19.85 -13.15 -14.55
C ARG A 193 20.89 -13.03 -13.43
N TYR A 194 21.75 -12.02 -13.48
CA TYR A 194 22.84 -11.78 -12.53
C TYR A 194 22.57 -10.63 -11.58
N GLY A 195 21.51 -9.85 -11.83
CA GLY A 195 21.07 -8.73 -11.03
C GLY A 195 19.96 -9.11 -10.03
N ILE A 196 18.81 -8.40 -10.14
CA ILE A 196 17.59 -8.74 -9.40
C ILE A 196 16.76 -9.68 -10.25
N GLN A 197 16.43 -10.84 -9.74
CA GLN A 197 15.59 -11.80 -10.45
C GLN A 197 14.12 -11.46 -10.24
N ALA A 198 13.39 -11.26 -11.33
CA ALA A 198 11.95 -11.05 -11.27
C ALA A 198 11.24 -12.33 -10.80
N ILE A 199 10.14 -12.16 -10.10
CA ILE A 199 9.26 -13.25 -9.71
C ILE A 199 8.55 -13.78 -10.96
N ALA A 200 8.60 -15.10 -11.17
CA ALA A 200 7.89 -15.74 -12.27
C ALA A 200 6.39 -15.45 -12.21
N GLY A 201 5.82 -14.95 -13.31
CA GLY A 201 4.43 -14.51 -13.39
C GLY A 201 4.11 -13.15 -12.76
N ALA A 202 5.11 -12.44 -12.18
CA ALA A 202 4.93 -11.13 -11.55
C ALA A 202 6.00 -10.11 -11.97
N THR A 203 6.42 -10.15 -13.22
CA THR A 203 7.49 -9.28 -13.75
C THR A 203 7.14 -7.79 -13.63
N ILE A 204 5.86 -7.41 -13.80
CA ILE A 204 5.41 -6.01 -13.70
C ILE A 204 5.57 -5.51 -12.26
N SER A 205 5.10 -6.27 -11.28
CA SER A 205 5.22 -5.93 -9.85
C SER A 205 6.69 -5.91 -9.42
N SER A 206 7.50 -6.89 -9.86
CA SER A 206 8.95 -6.94 -9.59
C SER A 206 9.67 -5.71 -10.17
N ARG A 207 9.34 -5.32 -11.40
CA ARG A 207 9.89 -4.13 -12.07
C ARG A 207 9.46 -2.85 -11.37
N ALA A 208 8.20 -2.76 -10.93
CA ALA A 208 7.70 -1.59 -10.21
C ALA A 208 8.47 -1.36 -8.91
N VAL A 209 8.74 -2.40 -8.13
CA VAL A 209 9.56 -2.31 -6.92
C VAL A 209 10.98 -1.85 -7.27
N LEU A 210 11.65 -2.51 -8.21
CA LEU A 210 13.01 -2.16 -8.60
C LEU A 210 13.13 -0.69 -9.07
N ASP A 211 12.28 -0.30 -10.00
CA ASP A 211 12.32 1.05 -10.58
C ASP A 211 12.01 2.13 -9.55
N SER A 212 11.08 1.86 -8.60
CA SER A 212 10.77 2.81 -7.52
C SER A 212 11.97 3.00 -6.59
N ILE A 213 12.66 1.93 -6.22
CA ILE A 213 13.86 1.96 -5.40
C ILE A 213 14.97 2.73 -6.10
N LYS A 214 15.22 2.40 -7.37
CA LYS A 214 16.27 3.02 -8.19
C LYS A 214 16.03 4.51 -8.39
N SER A 215 14.82 4.90 -8.80
CA SER A 215 14.50 6.31 -9.09
C SER A 215 14.57 7.18 -7.84
N SER A 216 13.90 6.77 -6.75
CA SER A 216 13.89 7.53 -5.50
C SER A 216 15.27 7.61 -4.84
N GLY A 217 16.02 6.50 -4.85
CA GLY A 217 17.35 6.47 -4.28
C GLY A 217 18.36 7.28 -5.07
N SER A 218 18.33 7.25 -6.40
CA SER A 218 19.18 8.07 -7.26
C SER A 218 18.91 9.57 -7.07
N GLU A 219 17.63 9.96 -6.99
CA GLU A 219 17.24 11.34 -6.72
C GLU A 219 17.80 11.86 -5.38
N ILE A 220 17.80 11.04 -4.34
CA ILE A 220 18.35 11.42 -3.02
C ILE A 220 19.86 11.59 -3.09
N LEU A 221 20.56 10.73 -3.85
CA LEU A 221 22.01 10.83 -4.02
C LEU A 221 22.42 12.05 -4.84
N ASP A 222 21.65 12.40 -5.86
CA ASP A 222 21.93 13.54 -6.75
C ASP A 222 21.64 14.87 -6.02
N ASN A 223 20.56 14.98 -5.26
CA ASN A 223 20.26 16.17 -4.43
C ASN A 223 21.25 16.39 -3.24
N LYS A 224 22.12 15.44 -2.94
CA LYS A 224 23.16 15.57 -1.92
C LYS A 224 24.36 16.35 -2.42
N ASN A 225 24.54 16.41 -3.74
CA ASN A 225 25.69 17.07 -4.38
C ASN A 225 25.43 18.55 -4.66
N GLU A 226 24.22 19.04 -4.33
CA GLU A 226 23.85 20.45 -4.25
C GLU A 226 23.86 20.93 -2.78
#